data_291fa4f236e763326ed3edc34cdedb89
#
_entry.id   291fa4f236e763326ed3edc34cdedb89
#
_cell.length_a   1.000
_cell.length_b   1.000
_cell.length_c   1.000
_cell.angle_alpha   90.00
_cell.angle_beta   90.00
_cell.angle_gamma   90.00
#
_symmetry.space_group_name_H-M   'P 1'
#
loop_
_entity.id
_entity.type
_entity.pdbx_description
1 polymer ?
#
loop_
_entity_poly.entity_id
_entity_poly.type
_entity_poly.pdbx_seq_one_letter_code
_entity_poly.pdbx_strand_id
1 'polypeptide(L)'
;MTALAEADRVPRGEIIVGANEGTCLHILPEVFAEFKRSYPDVAVNIRRSDYAKILESVTDNSVDFGVVSLPVKDTRLTIVPIHRDELVVIVPPHHPIADLKSVTIEDASNYPLVLPKSGHTRDALQALFYERKLKPQVAMELDSSELLKRFVAADVGIGLIARSNVEEDVKANVLTALRLADAHIRRDLALVFRKDKALSRAAKAFIDIAVKEKHSNSTTARKR
;
A
#
# COMPACT_ATOMS: atom_id res chain seq x y z
N MET A 1 24.61 -18.71 35.41
CA MET A 1 24.18 -19.25 34.09
C MET A 1 22.88 -18.61 33.53
N THR A 2 22.29 -17.62 34.19
CA THR A 2 20.97 -17.04 33.82
C THR A 2 21.05 -15.88 32.81
N ALA A 3 22.09 -15.07 32.85
CA ALA A 3 22.21 -13.87 32.00
C ALA A 3 22.47 -14.16 30.52
N LEU A 4 23.20 -15.25 30.20
CA LEU A 4 23.43 -15.68 28.81
C LEU A 4 22.17 -16.26 28.16
N ALA A 5 21.31 -16.92 28.92
CA ALA A 5 20.05 -17.46 28.44
C ALA A 5 18.96 -16.40 28.23
N GLU A 6 19.01 -15.27 28.92
CA GLU A 6 18.13 -14.12 28.71
C GLU A 6 18.59 -13.25 27.53
N ALA A 7 19.90 -13.05 27.36
CA ALA A 7 20.46 -12.34 26.21
C ALA A 7 20.13 -13.02 24.86
N ASP A 8 19.91 -14.34 24.89
CA ASP A 8 19.54 -15.13 23.70
C ASP A 8 18.03 -15.07 23.37
N ARG A 9 17.20 -14.46 24.22
CA ARG A 9 15.74 -14.33 24.03
C ARG A 9 15.33 -13.05 23.28
N VAL A 10 16.15 -12.01 23.29
CA VAL A 10 15.84 -10.75 22.62
C VAL A 10 16.27 -10.82 21.14
N PRO A 11 15.38 -10.58 20.20
CA PRO A 11 15.74 -10.49 18.77
C PRO A 11 16.82 -9.43 18.54
N ARG A 12 17.87 -9.80 17.81
CA ARG A 12 18.96 -8.93 17.39
C ARG A 12 19.20 -9.13 15.90
N GLY A 13 19.93 -8.22 15.27
CA GLY A 13 20.29 -8.30 13.85
C GLY A 13 19.59 -7.24 13.02
N GLU A 14 19.34 -7.57 11.78
CA GLU A 14 18.79 -6.66 10.78
C GLU A 14 17.59 -7.30 10.09
N ILE A 15 16.62 -6.47 9.69
CA ILE A 15 15.51 -6.82 8.80
C ILE A 15 15.52 -5.84 7.63
N ILE A 16 15.50 -6.39 6.41
CA ILE A 16 15.42 -5.61 5.18
C ILE A 16 14.07 -5.88 4.52
N VAL A 17 13.28 -4.82 4.31
CA VAL A 17 11.95 -4.89 3.71
C VAL A 17 11.92 -4.14 2.38
N GLY A 18 11.56 -4.85 1.30
CA GLY A 18 11.29 -4.26 -0.01
C GLY A 18 9.83 -3.82 -0.12
N ALA A 19 9.56 -2.58 -0.56
CA ALA A 19 8.21 -2.09 -0.77
C ALA A 19 8.17 -0.96 -1.81
N ASN A 20 6.98 -0.71 -2.39
CA ASN A 20 6.79 0.45 -3.25
C ASN A 20 6.62 1.74 -2.44
N GLU A 21 6.66 2.89 -3.11
CA GLU A 21 6.58 4.21 -2.49
C GLU A 21 5.38 4.36 -1.54
N GLY A 22 4.16 4.13 -2.03
CA GLY A 22 2.95 4.30 -1.23
C GLY A 22 2.93 3.42 0.03
N THR A 23 3.41 2.19 -0.08
CA THR A 23 3.54 1.28 1.07
C THR A 23 4.60 1.78 2.06
N CYS A 24 5.74 2.28 1.56
CA CYS A 24 6.80 2.85 2.40
C CYS A 24 6.34 4.09 3.18
N LEU A 25 5.48 4.91 2.58
CA LEU A 25 5.04 6.18 3.17
C LEU A 25 3.83 6.04 4.09
N HIS A 26 2.91 5.13 3.78
CA HIS A 26 1.59 5.12 4.41
C HIS A 26 1.27 3.87 5.24
N ILE A 27 2.00 2.77 5.05
CA ILE A 27 1.74 1.50 5.74
C ILE A 27 2.89 1.10 6.68
N LEU A 28 4.11 1.10 6.17
CA LEU A 28 5.27 0.62 6.94
C LEU A 28 5.66 1.49 8.14
N PRO A 29 5.44 2.82 8.18
CA PRO A 29 5.83 3.63 9.33
C PRO A 29 5.20 3.16 10.65
N GLU A 30 3.90 2.83 10.66
CA GLU A 30 3.21 2.34 11.87
C GLU A 30 3.73 0.97 12.28
N VAL A 31 3.91 0.06 11.32
CA VAL A 31 4.46 -1.29 11.55
C VAL A 31 5.87 -1.20 12.14
N PHE A 32 6.71 -0.32 11.59
CA PHE A 32 8.08 -0.14 12.08
C PHE A 32 8.16 0.57 13.42
N ALA A 33 7.29 1.54 13.68
CA ALA A 33 7.22 2.21 14.96
C ALA A 33 6.89 1.21 16.08
N GLU A 34 5.89 0.34 15.86
CA GLU A 34 5.53 -0.72 16.81
C GLU A 34 6.67 -1.74 16.97
N PHE A 35 7.27 -2.15 15.85
CA PHE A 35 8.39 -3.09 15.88
C PHE A 35 9.59 -2.53 16.65
N LYS A 36 9.97 -1.29 16.41
CA LYS A 36 11.10 -0.64 17.08
C LYS A 36 10.85 -0.38 18.57
N ARG A 37 9.60 -0.14 18.97
CA ARG A 37 9.24 -0.07 20.43
C ARG A 37 9.47 -1.41 21.13
N SER A 38 9.11 -2.50 20.45
CA SER A 38 9.22 -3.85 21.01
C SER A 38 10.62 -4.44 20.91
N TYR A 39 11.38 -4.07 19.87
CA TYR A 39 12.69 -4.62 19.52
C TYR A 39 13.69 -3.51 19.13
N PRO A 40 14.11 -2.65 20.07
CA PRO A 40 14.96 -1.48 19.78
C PRO A 40 16.33 -1.84 19.18
N ASP A 41 16.85 -3.02 19.52
CA ASP A 41 18.18 -3.48 19.10
C ASP A 41 18.22 -4.10 17.70
N VAL A 42 17.05 -4.27 17.03
CA VAL A 42 16.99 -4.77 15.65
C VAL A 42 17.09 -3.60 14.68
N ALA A 43 18.08 -3.64 13.79
CA ALA A 43 18.15 -2.69 12.67
C ALA A 43 17.06 -3.00 11.65
N VAL A 44 16.46 -1.96 11.07
CA VAL A 44 15.43 -2.09 10.04
C VAL A 44 15.79 -1.20 8.86
N ASN A 45 15.82 -1.81 7.67
CA ASN A 45 16.10 -1.12 6.43
C ASN A 45 14.95 -1.29 5.44
N ILE A 46 14.65 -0.23 4.68
CA ILE A 46 13.66 -0.24 3.60
C ILE A 46 14.38 -0.11 2.26
N ARG A 47 14.05 -1.00 1.31
CA ARG A 47 14.41 -0.87 -0.09
C ARG A 47 13.18 -0.51 -0.91
N ARG A 48 13.08 0.75 -1.33
CA ARG A 48 12.01 1.19 -2.22
C ARG A 48 12.27 0.71 -3.63
N SER A 49 11.29 0.02 -4.23
CA SER A 49 11.36 -0.48 -5.60
C SER A 49 9.97 -0.70 -6.19
N ASP A 50 9.91 -1.05 -7.47
CA ASP A 50 8.69 -1.51 -8.12
C ASP A 50 8.35 -2.97 -7.77
N TYR A 51 7.13 -3.40 -8.09
CA TYR A 51 6.61 -4.73 -7.77
C TYR A 51 7.51 -5.87 -8.26
N ALA A 52 7.98 -5.80 -9.50
CA ALA A 52 8.79 -6.86 -10.09
C ALA A 52 10.14 -7.01 -9.39
N LYS A 53 10.81 -5.89 -9.14
CA LYS A 53 12.10 -5.86 -8.42
C LYS A 53 11.97 -6.26 -6.95
N ILE A 54 10.84 -5.95 -6.30
CA ILE A 54 10.58 -6.43 -4.93
C ILE A 54 10.52 -7.96 -4.92
N LEU A 55 9.76 -8.58 -5.83
CA LEU A 55 9.67 -10.03 -5.91
C LEU A 55 11.01 -10.68 -6.26
N GLU A 56 11.78 -10.09 -7.19
CA GLU A 56 13.14 -10.52 -7.50
C GLU A 56 14.03 -10.47 -6.24
N SER A 57 14.03 -9.35 -5.51
CA SER A 57 14.82 -9.17 -4.29
C SER A 57 14.43 -10.13 -3.17
N VAL A 58 13.17 -10.58 -3.11
CA VAL A 58 12.75 -11.64 -2.18
C VAL A 58 13.28 -13.00 -2.65
N THR A 59 13.22 -13.29 -3.95
CA THR A 59 13.65 -14.58 -4.50
C THR A 59 15.15 -14.79 -4.46
N ASP A 60 15.95 -13.74 -4.67
CA ASP A 60 17.40 -13.75 -4.57
C ASP A 60 17.92 -13.55 -3.13
N ASN A 61 17.00 -13.39 -2.18
CA ASN A 61 17.28 -13.20 -0.75
C ASN A 61 18.05 -11.90 -0.41
N SER A 62 18.00 -10.90 -1.28
CA SER A 62 18.60 -9.57 -1.01
C SER A 62 17.74 -8.70 -0.10
N VAL A 63 16.49 -9.10 0.15
CA VAL A 63 15.62 -8.61 1.22
C VAL A 63 15.04 -9.77 2.02
N ASP A 64 14.67 -9.52 3.27
CA ASP A 64 14.02 -10.53 4.10
C ASP A 64 12.56 -10.69 3.73
N PHE A 65 11.91 -9.58 3.45
CA PHE A 65 10.50 -9.48 3.13
C PHE A 65 10.24 -8.54 1.97
N GLY A 66 9.23 -8.85 1.18
CA GLY A 66 8.59 -7.89 0.29
C GLY A 66 7.20 -7.54 0.80
N VAL A 67 6.77 -6.28 0.67
CA VAL A 67 5.38 -5.90 0.84
C VAL A 67 4.82 -5.51 -0.51
N VAL A 68 3.87 -6.30 -0.99
CA VAL A 68 3.35 -6.20 -2.36
C VAL A 68 1.84 -6.30 -2.42
N SER A 69 1.25 -5.77 -3.49
CA SER A 69 -0.19 -5.92 -3.75
C SER A 69 -0.53 -7.35 -4.21
N LEU A 70 -1.66 -7.85 -3.73
CA LEU A 70 -2.21 -9.14 -4.17
C LEU A 70 -2.94 -8.99 -5.52
N PRO A 71 -3.02 -10.07 -6.32
CA PRO A 71 -2.53 -11.42 -6.07
C PRO A 71 -1.04 -11.61 -6.42
N VAL A 72 -0.36 -12.49 -5.66
CA VAL A 72 1.00 -12.98 -5.98
C VAL A 72 0.88 -14.42 -6.44
N LYS A 73 1.42 -14.74 -7.63
CA LYS A 73 1.30 -16.08 -8.24
C LYS A 73 2.54 -16.97 -8.06
N ASP A 74 3.61 -16.46 -7.41
CA ASP A 74 4.85 -17.22 -7.22
C ASP A 74 4.69 -18.26 -6.09
N THR A 75 4.70 -19.53 -6.46
CA THR A 75 4.51 -20.66 -5.54
C THR A 75 5.68 -20.91 -4.60
N ARG A 76 6.84 -20.29 -4.85
CA ARG A 76 8.05 -20.35 -3.98
C ARG A 76 7.92 -19.46 -2.76
N LEU A 77 6.95 -18.53 -2.76
CA LEU A 77 6.79 -17.55 -1.71
C LEU A 77 5.70 -17.98 -0.70
N THR A 78 5.93 -17.64 0.55
CA THR A 78 4.89 -17.57 1.58
C THR A 78 4.26 -16.19 1.51
N ILE A 79 2.94 -16.13 1.54
CA ILE A 79 2.15 -14.92 1.40
C ILE A 79 1.34 -14.72 2.67
N VAL A 80 1.58 -13.62 3.37
CA VAL A 80 0.89 -13.26 4.62
C VAL A 80 0.16 -11.93 4.42
N PRO A 81 -1.18 -11.93 4.28
CA PRO A 81 -1.95 -10.67 4.13
C PRO A 81 -1.80 -9.79 5.37
N ILE A 82 -1.41 -8.52 5.18
CA ILE A 82 -1.15 -7.57 6.27
C ILE A 82 -2.03 -6.32 6.24
N HIS A 83 -2.61 -5.97 5.10
CA HIS A 83 -3.44 -4.77 4.98
C HIS A 83 -4.53 -4.97 3.94
N ARG A 84 -5.73 -4.42 4.22
CA ARG A 84 -6.84 -4.36 3.26
C ARG A 84 -7.08 -2.93 2.85
N ASP A 85 -7.14 -2.70 1.55
CA ASP A 85 -7.30 -1.39 0.98
C ASP A 85 -8.25 -1.40 -0.23
N GLU A 86 -8.76 -0.25 -0.57
CA GLU A 86 -9.62 -0.04 -1.73
C GLU A 86 -9.20 1.20 -2.51
N LEU A 87 -9.51 1.25 -3.79
CA LEU A 87 -9.31 2.47 -4.57
C LEU A 87 -10.45 3.45 -4.33
N VAL A 88 -10.07 4.73 -4.25
CA VAL A 88 -10.96 5.87 -4.14
C VAL A 88 -10.67 6.87 -5.27
N VAL A 89 -11.68 7.64 -5.65
CA VAL A 89 -11.49 8.82 -6.49
C VAL A 89 -11.07 9.97 -5.60
N ILE A 90 -10.03 10.71 -6.00
CA ILE A 90 -9.57 11.90 -5.29
C ILE A 90 -9.73 13.13 -6.16
N VAL A 91 -10.14 14.22 -5.52
CA VAL A 91 -10.40 15.53 -6.14
C VAL A 91 -9.94 16.65 -5.19
N PRO A 92 -9.65 17.86 -5.70
CA PRO A 92 -9.49 19.02 -4.81
C PRO A 92 -10.81 19.33 -4.08
N PRO A 93 -10.79 19.97 -2.89
CA PRO A 93 -12.00 20.24 -2.10
C PRO A 93 -13.03 21.14 -2.81
N HIS A 94 -12.60 21.97 -3.75
CA HIS A 94 -13.47 22.86 -4.53
C HIS A 94 -14.01 22.25 -5.83
N HIS A 95 -13.67 20.99 -6.13
CA HIS A 95 -14.10 20.34 -7.36
C HIS A 95 -15.62 20.09 -7.35
N PRO A 96 -16.33 20.20 -8.50
CA PRO A 96 -17.81 20.06 -8.57
C PRO A 96 -18.40 18.79 -7.95
N ILE A 97 -17.63 17.70 -7.89
CA ILE A 97 -18.10 16.44 -7.28
C ILE A 97 -17.60 16.23 -5.85
N ALA A 98 -16.87 17.19 -5.25
CA ALA A 98 -16.24 17.00 -3.92
C ALA A 98 -17.26 16.74 -2.81
N ASP A 99 -18.47 17.32 -2.90
CA ASP A 99 -19.53 17.14 -1.90
C ASP A 99 -20.26 15.79 -2.01
N LEU A 100 -20.00 15.00 -3.04
CA LEU A 100 -20.59 13.67 -3.21
C LEU A 100 -19.92 12.67 -2.25
N LYS A 101 -20.70 11.68 -1.77
CA LYS A 101 -20.16 10.56 -0.98
C LYS A 101 -19.51 9.48 -1.85
N SER A 102 -19.98 9.37 -3.07
CA SER A 102 -19.51 8.39 -4.04
C SER A 102 -19.78 8.86 -5.46
N VAL A 103 -19.05 8.30 -6.41
CA VAL A 103 -19.14 8.59 -7.84
C VAL A 103 -19.00 7.28 -8.61
N THR A 104 -19.70 7.13 -9.74
CA THR A 104 -19.51 5.99 -10.62
C THR A 104 -18.22 6.13 -11.41
N ILE A 105 -17.67 5.02 -11.92
CA ILE A 105 -16.48 5.10 -12.77
C ILE A 105 -16.78 5.83 -14.09
N GLU A 106 -18.03 5.75 -14.58
CA GLU A 106 -18.50 6.46 -15.75
C GLU A 106 -18.51 7.97 -15.50
N ASP A 107 -19.11 8.44 -14.39
CA ASP A 107 -19.13 9.86 -14.05
C ASP A 107 -17.71 10.41 -13.83
N ALA A 108 -16.85 9.64 -13.15
CA ALA A 108 -15.44 10.01 -12.97
C ALA A 108 -14.71 10.12 -14.33
N SER A 109 -15.05 9.28 -15.29
CA SER A 109 -14.44 9.30 -16.64
C SER A 109 -14.82 10.52 -17.49
N ASN A 110 -15.79 11.32 -17.06
CA ASN A 110 -16.14 12.58 -17.71
C ASN A 110 -15.15 13.72 -17.40
N TYR A 111 -14.26 13.51 -16.44
CA TYR A 111 -13.21 14.46 -16.07
C TYR A 111 -11.84 13.98 -16.56
N PRO A 112 -10.88 14.91 -16.78
CA PRO A 112 -9.50 14.51 -17.04
C PRO A 112 -8.93 13.68 -15.90
N LEU A 113 -8.30 12.55 -16.20
CA LEU A 113 -7.77 11.63 -15.20
C LEU A 113 -6.25 11.75 -15.04
N VAL A 114 -5.80 11.78 -13.80
CA VAL A 114 -4.40 11.61 -13.42
C VAL A 114 -4.25 10.21 -12.85
N LEU A 115 -3.53 9.33 -13.54
CA LEU A 115 -3.49 7.90 -13.26
C LEU A 115 -2.08 7.39 -12.94
N PRO A 116 -1.96 6.27 -12.21
CA PRO A 116 -0.70 5.55 -12.13
C PRO A 116 -0.25 5.10 -13.52
N LYS A 117 1.06 5.20 -13.81
CA LYS A 117 1.64 4.79 -15.09
C LYS A 117 1.68 3.27 -15.25
N SER A 118 1.84 2.52 -14.14
CA SER A 118 2.01 1.06 -14.15
C SER A 118 1.59 0.44 -12.82
N GLY A 119 1.60 -0.90 -12.76
CA GLY A 119 1.34 -1.70 -11.56
C GLY A 119 -0.12 -2.08 -11.39
N HIS A 120 -0.40 -2.87 -10.34
CA HIS A 120 -1.73 -3.47 -10.12
C HIS A 120 -2.90 -2.50 -10.14
N THR A 121 -2.71 -1.28 -9.62
CA THR A 121 -3.75 -0.24 -9.67
C THR A 121 -4.06 0.15 -11.12
N ARG A 122 -3.02 0.37 -11.93
CA ARG A 122 -3.18 0.70 -13.35
C ARG A 122 -3.86 -0.41 -14.11
N ASP A 123 -3.43 -1.65 -13.91
CA ASP A 123 -4.00 -2.83 -14.58
C ASP A 123 -5.48 -3.00 -14.23
N ALA A 124 -5.84 -2.85 -12.96
CA ALA A 124 -7.22 -2.95 -12.50
C ALA A 124 -8.12 -1.85 -13.09
N LEU A 125 -7.63 -0.61 -13.15
CA LEU A 125 -8.36 0.50 -13.77
C LEU A 125 -8.53 0.29 -15.28
N GLN A 126 -7.49 -0.17 -15.96
CA GLN A 126 -7.56 -0.45 -17.40
C GLN A 126 -8.56 -1.57 -17.71
N ALA A 127 -8.56 -2.63 -16.90
CA ALA A 127 -9.54 -3.71 -17.03
C ALA A 127 -10.97 -3.20 -16.81
N LEU A 128 -11.21 -2.36 -15.80
CA LEU A 128 -12.51 -1.77 -15.51
C LEU A 128 -12.98 -0.85 -16.65
N PHE A 129 -12.12 0.02 -17.16
CA PHE A 129 -12.47 0.89 -18.32
C PHE A 129 -12.81 0.06 -19.55
N TYR A 130 -12.05 -1.00 -19.81
CA TYR A 130 -12.32 -1.91 -20.93
C TYR A 130 -13.66 -2.63 -20.76
N GLU A 131 -13.94 -3.20 -19.59
CA GLU A 131 -15.19 -3.90 -19.26
C GLU A 131 -16.40 -2.99 -19.43
N ARG A 132 -16.30 -1.74 -18.99
CA ARG A 132 -17.35 -0.72 -19.08
C ARG A 132 -17.39 0.01 -20.44
N LYS A 133 -16.50 -0.33 -21.37
CA LYS A 133 -16.35 0.32 -22.69
C LYS A 133 -16.13 1.84 -22.60
N LEU A 134 -15.46 2.28 -21.52
CA LEU A 134 -15.13 3.67 -21.29
C LEU A 134 -13.80 4.03 -21.97
N LYS A 135 -13.72 5.27 -22.47
CA LYS A 135 -12.51 5.87 -23.05
C LYS A 135 -12.17 7.15 -22.28
N PRO A 136 -11.62 7.04 -21.07
CA PRO A 136 -11.35 8.24 -20.26
C PRO A 136 -10.30 9.11 -20.92
N GLN A 137 -10.43 10.42 -20.74
CA GLN A 137 -9.37 11.37 -21.08
C GLN A 137 -8.28 11.29 -20.01
N VAL A 138 -7.14 10.71 -20.33
CA VAL A 138 -5.98 10.66 -19.43
C VAL A 138 -5.16 11.94 -19.60
N ALA A 139 -5.16 12.81 -18.60
CA ALA A 139 -4.39 14.04 -18.57
C ALA A 139 -2.91 13.78 -18.28
N MET A 140 -2.64 12.87 -17.33
CA MET A 140 -1.27 12.51 -16.92
C MET A 140 -1.18 11.06 -16.47
N GLU A 141 -0.01 10.46 -16.68
CA GLU A 141 0.38 9.15 -16.12
C GLU A 141 1.65 9.32 -15.30
N LEU A 142 1.62 8.92 -14.03
CA LEU A 142 2.69 9.15 -13.07
C LEU A 142 3.12 7.85 -12.38
N ASP A 143 4.40 7.73 -12.10
CA ASP A 143 4.99 6.57 -11.41
C ASP A 143 5.06 6.73 -9.89
N SER A 144 4.64 7.89 -9.38
CA SER A 144 4.60 8.23 -7.96
C SER A 144 3.18 8.59 -7.51
N SER A 145 2.71 7.96 -6.43
CA SER A 145 1.42 8.31 -5.83
C SER A 145 1.44 9.69 -5.17
N GLU A 146 2.58 10.13 -4.67
CA GLU A 146 2.73 11.48 -4.12
C GLU A 146 2.64 12.55 -5.20
N LEU A 147 3.31 12.34 -6.36
CA LEU A 147 3.14 13.24 -7.49
C LEU A 147 1.70 13.28 -7.96
N LEU A 148 1.04 12.11 -8.08
CA LEU A 148 -0.36 12.03 -8.47
C LEU A 148 -1.24 12.91 -7.57
N LYS A 149 -1.12 12.81 -6.26
CA LYS A 149 -1.85 13.65 -5.30
C LYS A 149 -1.58 15.14 -5.51
N ARG A 150 -0.31 15.53 -5.73
CA ARG A 150 0.06 16.92 -5.96
C ARG A 150 -0.58 17.51 -7.22
N PHE A 151 -0.60 16.75 -8.32
CA PHE A 151 -1.23 17.20 -9.56
C PHE A 151 -2.76 17.27 -9.46
N VAL A 152 -3.38 16.33 -8.72
CA VAL A 152 -4.81 16.44 -8.41
C VAL A 152 -5.11 17.66 -7.54
N ALA A 153 -4.33 17.91 -6.50
CA ALA A 153 -4.50 19.10 -5.66
C ALA A 153 -4.31 20.43 -6.44
N ALA A 154 -3.51 20.39 -7.52
CA ALA A 154 -3.33 21.51 -8.45
C ALA A 154 -4.41 21.60 -9.55
N ASP A 155 -5.49 20.80 -9.44
CA ASP A 155 -6.65 20.79 -10.36
C ASP A 155 -6.31 20.41 -11.82
N VAL A 156 -5.27 19.60 -12.03
CA VAL A 156 -4.92 19.09 -13.38
C VAL A 156 -5.93 18.03 -13.86
N GLY A 157 -6.61 17.39 -12.92
CA GLY A 157 -7.65 16.38 -13.15
C GLY A 157 -7.95 15.65 -11.87
N ILE A 158 -8.81 14.64 -11.94
CA ILE A 158 -9.14 13.79 -10.79
C ILE A 158 -8.28 12.54 -10.79
N GLY A 159 -8.01 11.96 -9.62
CA GLY A 159 -7.16 10.78 -9.47
C GLY A 159 -7.89 9.56 -8.97
N LEU A 160 -7.35 8.37 -9.25
CA LEU A 160 -7.76 7.11 -8.62
C LEU A 160 -6.56 6.48 -7.93
N ILE A 161 -6.66 6.33 -6.62
CA ILE A 161 -5.55 5.94 -5.75
C ILE A 161 -6.05 5.07 -4.60
N ALA A 162 -5.16 4.31 -3.98
CA ALA A 162 -5.47 3.58 -2.76
C ALA A 162 -5.84 4.54 -1.62
N ARG A 163 -6.90 4.22 -0.86
CA ARG A 163 -7.41 5.04 0.24
C ARG A 163 -6.33 5.37 1.27
N SER A 164 -5.52 4.38 1.66
CA SER A 164 -4.44 4.58 2.62
C SER A 164 -3.43 5.65 2.20
N ASN A 165 -3.24 5.86 0.89
CA ASN A 165 -2.28 6.82 0.38
C ASN A 165 -2.75 8.28 0.48
N VAL A 166 -4.05 8.52 0.79
CA VAL A 166 -4.65 9.86 0.78
C VAL A 166 -5.27 10.27 2.12
N GLU A 167 -5.27 9.39 3.12
CA GLU A 167 -5.93 9.65 4.40
C GLU A 167 -5.46 10.94 5.08
N GLU A 168 -4.17 11.21 5.09
CA GLU A 168 -3.61 12.42 5.70
C GLU A 168 -3.98 13.68 4.91
N ASP A 169 -3.99 13.61 3.57
CA ASP A 169 -4.40 14.73 2.72
C ASP A 169 -5.89 15.06 2.92
N VAL A 170 -6.73 14.05 3.12
CA VAL A 170 -8.16 14.24 3.45
C VAL A 170 -8.33 14.87 4.83
N LYS A 171 -7.62 14.38 5.86
CA LYS A 171 -7.64 14.98 7.20
C LYS A 171 -7.18 16.44 7.19
N ALA A 172 -6.20 16.75 6.36
CA ALA A 172 -5.66 18.11 6.18
C ALA A 172 -6.51 19.00 5.25
N ASN A 173 -7.63 18.48 4.70
CA ASN A 173 -8.48 19.16 3.72
C ASN A 173 -7.74 19.65 2.46
N VAL A 174 -6.69 18.93 2.07
CA VAL A 174 -5.95 19.17 0.82
C VAL A 174 -6.63 18.48 -0.35
N LEU A 175 -7.21 17.30 -0.11
CA LEU A 175 -7.95 16.50 -1.06
C LEU A 175 -9.25 15.97 -0.44
N THR A 176 -10.23 15.68 -1.29
CA THR A 176 -11.43 14.93 -0.94
C THR A 176 -11.37 13.56 -1.58
N ALA A 177 -11.75 12.52 -0.84
CA ALA A 177 -11.79 11.14 -1.32
C ALA A 177 -13.25 10.63 -1.42
N LEU A 178 -13.64 10.20 -2.60
CA LEU A 178 -14.96 9.68 -2.94
C LEU A 178 -14.88 8.17 -3.19
N ARG A 179 -15.84 7.41 -2.70
CA ARG A 179 -15.92 5.98 -3.03
C ARG A 179 -16.40 5.78 -4.47
N LEU A 180 -15.93 4.70 -5.11
CA LEU A 180 -16.57 4.22 -6.33
C LEU A 180 -17.90 3.57 -5.97
N ALA A 181 -18.99 4.05 -6.58
CA ALA A 181 -20.35 3.58 -6.29
C ALA A 181 -20.66 2.22 -6.94
N ASP A 182 -20.04 1.95 -8.07
CA ASP A 182 -20.35 0.83 -8.97
C ASP A 182 -19.17 -0.13 -9.19
N ALA A 183 -18.07 0.06 -8.46
CA ALA A 183 -16.89 -0.81 -8.51
C ALA A 183 -16.18 -0.89 -7.15
N HIS A 184 -15.71 -2.09 -6.81
CA HIS A 184 -14.88 -2.32 -5.63
C HIS A 184 -13.52 -2.84 -6.06
N ILE A 185 -12.60 -1.91 -6.33
CA ILE A 185 -11.23 -2.27 -6.69
C ILE A 185 -10.41 -2.38 -5.41
N ARG A 186 -10.13 -3.62 -5.01
CA ARG A 186 -9.33 -3.91 -3.81
C ARG A 186 -7.85 -3.84 -4.14
N ARG A 187 -7.10 -3.31 -3.18
CA ARG A 187 -5.64 -3.28 -3.18
C ARG A 187 -5.13 -3.89 -1.87
N ASP A 188 -5.42 -5.15 -1.65
CA ASP A 188 -4.92 -5.86 -0.47
C ASP A 188 -3.39 -6.02 -0.56
N LEU A 189 -2.68 -5.77 0.55
CA LEU A 189 -1.23 -5.93 0.65
C LEU A 189 -0.88 -7.17 1.45
N ALA A 190 0.20 -7.82 1.03
CA ALA A 190 0.76 -8.96 1.73
C ALA A 190 2.26 -8.80 1.95
N LEU A 191 2.71 -9.30 3.08
CA LEU A 191 4.11 -9.58 3.34
C LEU A 191 4.44 -10.90 2.62
N VAL A 192 5.51 -10.90 1.83
CA VAL A 192 5.98 -12.08 1.09
C VAL A 192 7.42 -12.39 1.44
N PHE A 193 7.75 -13.67 1.54
CA PHE A 193 9.10 -14.17 1.78
C PHE A 193 9.24 -15.60 1.23
N ARG A 194 10.47 -16.07 1.04
CA ARG A 194 10.73 -17.42 0.52
C ARG A 194 10.23 -18.49 1.50
N LYS A 195 9.58 -19.52 0.99
CA LYS A 195 9.11 -20.68 1.80
C LYS A 195 10.24 -21.46 2.47
N ASP A 196 11.39 -21.54 1.80
CA ASP A 196 12.56 -22.29 2.26
C ASP A 196 13.47 -21.47 3.19
N LYS A 197 13.13 -20.18 3.46
CA LYS A 197 13.92 -19.31 4.33
C LYS A 197 13.74 -19.69 5.80
N ALA A 198 14.86 -19.99 6.46
CA ALA A 198 14.90 -20.10 7.92
C ALA A 198 14.72 -18.70 8.53
N LEU A 199 13.55 -18.42 9.08
CA LEU A 199 13.24 -17.13 9.70
C LEU A 199 13.97 -16.97 11.03
N SER A 200 14.71 -15.86 11.18
CA SER A 200 15.28 -15.43 12.44
C SER A 200 14.18 -15.09 13.47
N ARG A 201 14.53 -14.97 14.75
CA ARG A 201 13.58 -14.50 15.79
C ARG A 201 13.05 -13.11 15.49
N ALA A 202 13.91 -12.21 15.01
CA ALA A 202 13.52 -10.87 14.59
C ALA A 202 12.53 -10.90 13.42
N ALA A 203 12.76 -11.76 12.42
CA ALA A 203 11.88 -11.94 11.27
C ALA A 203 10.49 -12.46 11.68
N LYS A 204 10.41 -13.43 12.59
CA LYS A 204 9.12 -13.94 13.12
C LYS A 204 8.38 -12.85 13.89
N ALA A 205 9.07 -12.12 14.77
CA ALA A 205 8.49 -11.02 15.53
C ALA A 205 7.96 -9.90 14.59
N PHE A 206 8.66 -9.61 13.50
CA PHE A 206 8.19 -8.65 12.50
C PHE A 206 6.90 -9.09 11.82
N ILE A 207 6.80 -10.35 11.42
CA ILE A 207 5.56 -10.93 10.85
C ILE A 207 4.39 -10.76 11.83
N ASP A 208 4.59 -11.12 13.11
CA ASP A 208 3.55 -11.07 14.12
C ASP A 208 3.01 -9.63 14.32
N ILE A 209 3.90 -8.64 14.30
CA ILE A 209 3.51 -7.22 14.41
C ILE A 209 2.80 -6.76 13.14
N ALA A 210 3.33 -7.06 11.96
CA ALA A 210 2.71 -6.67 10.69
C ALA A 210 1.28 -7.26 10.53
N VAL A 211 1.03 -8.45 11.07
CA VAL A 211 -0.30 -9.08 11.08
C VAL A 211 -1.24 -8.45 12.11
N LYS A 212 -0.74 -8.03 13.29
CA LYS A 212 -1.55 -7.40 14.35
C LYS A 212 -2.09 -6.04 13.90
N GLU A 213 -1.28 -5.22 13.25
CA GLU A 213 -1.69 -3.93 12.71
C GLU A 213 -2.86 -4.02 11.71
N LYS A 214 -2.97 -5.15 10.99
CA LYS A 214 -4.14 -5.45 10.14
C LYS A 214 -5.47 -5.38 10.91
N HIS A 215 -5.50 -5.82 12.17
CA HIS A 215 -6.72 -5.88 12.97
C HIS A 215 -7.08 -4.53 13.59
N SER A 216 -6.10 -3.70 13.88
CA SER A 216 -6.29 -2.34 14.41
C SER A 216 -6.97 -1.44 13.37
N ASN A 217 -6.44 -1.42 12.14
CA ASN A 217 -6.93 -0.57 11.05
C ASN A 217 -8.31 -0.99 10.52
N SER A 218 -8.66 -2.30 10.55
CA SER A 218 -9.98 -2.77 10.13
C SER A 218 -11.11 -2.40 11.10
N THR A 219 -10.80 -2.14 12.36
CA THR A 219 -11.80 -1.77 13.39
C THR A 219 -12.16 -0.28 13.31
N THR A 220 -11.21 0.56 12.90
CA THR A 220 -11.42 2.01 12.74
C THR A 220 -12.27 2.33 11.49
N ALA A 221 -12.13 1.54 10.42
CA ALA A 221 -12.90 1.71 9.20
C ALA A 221 -14.39 1.31 9.32
N ARG A 222 -14.77 0.51 10.35
CA ARG A 222 -16.17 0.08 10.60
C ARG A 222 -16.99 1.04 11.47
N LYS A 223 -16.36 2.04 12.10
CA LYS A 223 -17.01 2.98 13.04
C LYS A 223 -17.26 4.38 12.47
N ARG A 224 -17.05 4.58 11.15
CA ARG A 224 -17.31 5.88 10.50
C ARG A 224 -18.27 5.76 9.32
#